data_1e526833a821a8d2d583086034746731
#
_entry.id   1e526833a821a8d2d583086034746731
#
_cell.length_a   1.000
_cell.length_b   1.000
_cell.length_c   1.000
_cell.angle_alpha   90.00
_cell.angle_beta   90.00
_cell.angle_gamma   90.00
#
_symmetry.space_group_name_H-M   'P 1'
#
loop_
_entity.id
_entity.type
_entity.pdbx_description
1 polymer ?
#
loop_
_entity_poly.entity_id
_entity_poly.type
_entity_poly.pdbx_seq_one_letter_code
_entity_poly.pdbx_strand_id
1 'polypeptide(L)'
;MDDGRLKAILQGEIDNAIGFLETETVEQRKNALTAYMRDPYGNEVEGRSQIVTGEVAEAIDGMLPPLMRLFTSADQIGVFEPVGPGDEPMAMQATEYCNWVLMKQNPGISIMHDWFKDAILQKVGVIKAYWDDSISVTKEQYANLTDDELAMLMSDGTMEIAAQETIEQDIDGQVMRVHNVALMRKTKAGKVKVENVPPEEFLISKAGKTVRDTPFVAHRKLITRSDLVSMGFDPEIVMNLPVYNDLEFSAEYIARYNRDEQPYMEPSLDKSMQTVEVFECYLKTDYDGDGIAELRRVHFSGNEILSNEETDYVPFYTICPIPIPH
;
A
#
# COMPACT_ATOMS: atom_id res chain seq x y z
N MET A 1 -18.71 -7.80 20.00
CA MET A 1 -17.84 -6.80 20.68
C MET A 1 -18.34 -5.40 20.34
N ASP A 2 -18.19 -4.41 21.22
CA ASP A 2 -18.49 -3.01 20.88
C ASP A 2 -17.27 -2.29 20.28
N ASP A 3 -17.53 -1.19 19.55
CA ASP A 3 -16.47 -0.41 18.89
C ASP A 3 -15.46 0.18 19.88
N GLY A 4 -15.90 0.55 21.09
CA GLY A 4 -15.02 1.11 22.11
C GLY A 4 -13.98 0.09 22.59
N ARG A 5 -14.39 -1.16 22.77
CA ARG A 5 -13.48 -2.24 23.12
C ARG A 5 -12.54 -2.61 21.97
N LEU A 6 -13.04 -2.63 20.73
CA LEU A 6 -12.21 -2.90 19.56
C LEU A 6 -11.14 -1.81 19.38
N LYS A 7 -11.50 -0.52 19.51
CA LYS A 7 -10.56 0.60 19.49
C LYS A 7 -9.45 0.45 20.53
N ALA A 8 -9.79 0.07 21.76
CA ALA A 8 -8.82 -0.12 22.83
C ALA A 8 -7.86 -1.30 22.55
N ILE A 9 -8.36 -2.40 21.98
CA ILE A 9 -7.54 -3.54 21.57
C ILE A 9 -6.59 -3.12 20.43
N LEU A 10 -7.11 -2.46 19.38
CA LEU A 10 -6.31 -2.00 18.25
C LEU A 10 -5.19 -1.05 18.69
N GLN A 11 -5.51 -0.05 19.51
CA GLN A 11 -4.50 0.88 20.02
C GLN A 11 -3.41 0.13 20.80
N GLY A 12 -3.82 -0.79 21.69
CA GLY A 12 -2.88 -1.59 22.48
C GLY A 12 -1.96 -2.46 21.61
N GLU A 13 -2.48 -3.11 20.57
CA GLU A 13 -1.68 -3.94 19.66
C GLU A 13 -0.76 -3.10 18.77
N ILE A 14 -1.23 -1.93 18.29
CA ILE A 14 -0.41 -0.97 17.54
C ILE A 14 0.75 -0.48 18.41
N ASP A 15 0.48 0.00 19.62
CA ASP A 15 1.50 0.50 20.55
C ASP A 15 2.52 -0.59 20.90
N ASN A 16 2.06 -1.82 21.15
CA ASN A 16 2.93 -2.97 21.40
C ASN A 16 3.82 -3.31 20.18
N ALA A 17 3.26 -3.26 18.96
CA ALA A 17 4.00 -3.55 17.75
C ALA A 17 5.04 -2.46 17.44
N ILE A 18 4.68 -1.18 17.61
CA ILE A 18 5.61 -0.06 17.48
C ILE A 18 6.73 -0.18 18.51
N GLY A 19 6.39 -0.37 19.78
CA GLY A 19 7.40 -0.51 20.86
C GLY A 19 8.33 -1.72 20.68
N PHE A 20 7.86 -2.81 20.05
CA PHE A 20 8.70 -3.95 19.70
C PHE A 20 9.68 -3.61 18.57
N LEU A 21 9.25 -2.84 17.57
CA LEU A 21 10.12 -2.41 16.48
C LEU A 21 11.11 -1.32 16.89
N GLU A 22 10.73 -0.41 17.78
CA GLU A 22 11.57 0.70 18.27
C GLU A 22 12.79 0.28 19.11
N THR A 23 12.94 -1.02 19.35
CA THR A 23 14.07 -1.57 20.08
C THR A 23 15.34 -1.64 19.20
N GLU A 24 16.18 -2.63 19.43
CA GLU A 24 17.44 -2.87 18.73
C GLU A 24 17.31 -2.99 17.19
N THR A 25 16.12 -3.41 16.69
CA THR A 25 15.88 -3.64 15.26
C THR A 25 15.89 -2.34 14.45
N VAL A 26 15.23 -1.30 14.93
CA VAL A 26 15.19 0.02 14.25
C VAL A 26 16.58 0.62 14.14
N GLU A 27 17.35 0.57 15.24
CA GLU A 27 18.71 1.10 15.24
C GLU A 27 19.63 0.33 14.28
N GLN A 28 19.52 -1.00 14.25
CA GLN A 28 20.29 -1.83 13.32
C GLN A 28 19.93 -1.54 11.85
N ARG A 29 18.65 -1.36 11.53
CA ARG A 29 18.18 -1.00 10.18
C ARG A 29 18.67 0.39 9.79
N LYS A 30 18.55 1.37 10.69
CA LYS A 30 19.09 2.71 10.49
C LYS A 30 20.57 2.68 10.16
N ASN A 31 21.36 1.97 10.98
CA ASN A 31 22.80 1.84 10.78
C ASN A 31 23.15 1.17 9.43
N ALA A 32 22.35 0.18 9.01
CA ALA A 32 22.53 -0.46 7.72
C ALA A 32 22.25 0.51 6.56
N LEU A 33 21.18 1.31 6.66
CA LEU A 33 20.84 2.33 5.67
C LEU A 33 21.92 3.43 5.60
N THR A 34 22.36 3.96 6.75
CA THR A 34 23.43 4.96 6.84
C THR A 34 24.72 4.45 6.20
N ALA A 35 25.09 3.19 6.48
CA ALA A 35 26.28 2.56 5.88
C ALA A 35 26.12 2.34 4.35
N TYR A 36 24.93 1.98 3.89
CA TYR A 36 24.61 1.83 2.47
C TYR A 36 24.68 3.16 1.73
N MET A 37 24.13 4.23 2.31
CA MET A 37 24.15 5.59 1.75
C MET A 37 25.53 6.24 1.81
N ARG A 38 26.49 5.63 2.54
CA ARG A 38 27.83 6.18 2.81
C ARG A 38 27.82 7.46 3.61
N ASP A 39 26.85 7.60 4.49
CA ASP A 39 26.75 8.76 5.37
C ASP A 39 27.82 8.70 6.47
N PRO A 40 28.29 9.86 6.97
CA PRO A 40 29.21 9.93 8.10
C PRO A 40 28.67 9.20 9.33
N TYR A 41 29.53 8.47 10.04
CA TYR A 41 29.14 7.73 11.26
C TYR A 41 28.98 8.62 12.49
N GLY A 42 29.33 9.92 12.39
CA GLY A 42 29.27 10.88 13.51
C GLY A 42 30.39 10.77 14.51
N ASN A 43 31.39 9.91 14.25
CA ASN A 43 32.59 9.76 15.07
C ASN A 43 33.86 10.31 14.41
N GLU A 44 33.68 11.10 13.35
CA GLU A 44 34.77 11.72 12.60
C GLU A 44 35.53 12.72 13.45
N VAL A 45 36.84 12.66 13.37
CA VAL A 45 37.71 13.57 14.11
C VAL A 45 38.31 14.59 13.14
N GLU A 46 38.20 15.88 13.49
CA GLU A 46 38.78 16.96 12.72
C GLU A 46 40.28 16.75 12.48
N GLY A 47 40.73 16.88 11.21
CA GLY A 47 42.11 16.65 10.81
C GLY A 47 42.46 15.20 10.49
N ARG A 48 41.53 14.25 10.59
CA ARG A 48 41.68 12.86 10.13
C ARG A 48 40.83 12.61 8.86
N SER A 49 41.07 11.44 8.22
CA SER A 49 40.26 11.04 7.09
C SER A 49 38.79 10.86 7.51
N GLN A 50 37.87 11.44 6.75
CA GLN A 50 36.41 11.35 6.93
C GLN A 50 35.78 10.55 5.79
N ILE A 51 36.56 9.72 5.11
CA ILE A 51 36.09 8.91 4.00
C ILE A 51 35.32 7.71 4.57
N VAL A 52 34.06 7.59 4.21
CA VAL A 52 33.23 6.40 4.42
C VAL A 52 33.37 5.47 3.22
N THR A 53 33.82 4.24 3.47
CA THR A 53 33.95 3.24 2.39
C THR A 53 32.60 2.65 2.03
N GLY A 54 32.37 2.36 0.73
CA GLY A 54 31.09 1.86 0.24
C GLY A 54 30.93 0.34 0.29
N GLU A 55 31.60 -0.34 1.18
CA GLU A 55 31.67 -1.82 1.24
C GLU A 55 30.28 -2.47 1.38
N VAL A 56 29.41 -1.85 2.19
CA VAL A 56 28.02 -2.35 2.37
C VAL A 56 27.23 -2.19 1.07
N ALA A 57 27.33 -1.03 0.42
CA ALA A 57 26.66 -0.79 -0.85
C ALA A 57 27.18 -1.74 -1.94
N GLU A 58 28.50 -1.91 -2.05
CA GLU A 58 29.12 -2.82 -3.02
C GLU A 58 28.69 -4.28 -2.80
N ALA A 59 28.61 -4.72 -1.56
CA ALA A 59 28.17 -6.06 -1.23
C ALA A 59 26.70 -6.30 -1.61
N ILE A 60 25.79 -5.36 -1.26
CA ILE A 60 24.36 -5.47 -1.55
C ILE A 60 24.10 -5.36 -3.06
N ASP A 61 24.67 -4.36 -3.71
CA ASP A 61 24.51 -4.14 -5.14
C ASP A 61 25.19 -5.26 -5.96
N GLY A 62 26.17 -5.96 -5.40
CA GLY A 62 26.78 -7.14 -6.00
C GLY A 62 25.94 -8.42 -5.86
N MET A 63 25.16 -8.56 -4.77
CA MET A 63 24.30 -9.73 -4.52
C MET A 63 22.98 -9.65 -5.28
N LEU A 64 22.45 -8.46 -5.51
CA LEU A 64 21.11 -8.26 -6.06
C LEU A 64 20.96 -8.77 -7.52
N PRO A 65 21.90 -8.49 -8.47
CA PRO A 65 21.78 -8.96 -9.85
C PRO A 65 21.75 -10.49 -9.98
N PRO A 66 22.60 -11.28 -9.31
CA PRO A 66 22.49 -12.74 -9.32
C PRO A 66 21.15 -13.25 -8.81
N LEU A 67 20.62 -12.68 -7.73
CA LEU A 67 19.29 -13.02 -7.20
C LEU A 67 18.21 -12.71 -8.23
N MET A 68 18.21 -11.53 -8.82
CA MET A 68 17.24 -11.17 -9.84
C MET A 68 17.29 -12.14 -11.03
N ARG A 69 18.47 -12.55 -11.46
CA ARG A 69 18.63 -13.53 -12.56
C ARG A 69 17.98 -14.87 -12.27
N LEU A 70 17.97 -15.35 -11.04
CA LEU A 70 17.32 -16.61 -10.67
C LEU A 70 15.83 -16.61 -11.01
N PHE A 71 15.17 -15.46 -10.86
CA PHE A 71 13.73 -15.31 -11.08
C PHE A 71 13.37 -14.75 -12.45
N THR A 72 14.30 -14.11 -13.15
CA THR A 72 14.05 -13.45 -14.46
C THR A 72 14.71 -14.17 -15.65
N SER A 73 15.47 -15.23 -15.40
CA SER A 73 16.13 -16.00 -16.47
C SER A 73 15.20 -16.93 -17.23
N ALA A 74 14.06 -17.28 -16.65
CA ALA A 74 13.02 -18.10 -17.27
C ALA A 74 11.80 -17.23 -17.63
N ASP A 75 11.04 -17.67 -18.64
CA ASP A 75 9.79 -16.99 -19.03
C ASP A 75 8.71 -17.05 -17.96
N GLN A 76 8.81 -18.01 -17.04
CA GLN A 76 7.88 -18.24 -15.94
C GLN A 76 8.64 -18.22 -14.61
N ILE A 77 8.18 -17.39 -13.68
CA ILE A 77 8.78 -17.28 -12.33
C ILE A 77 8.35 -18.43 -11.44
N GLY A 78 7.10 -18.85 -11.56
CA GLY A 78 6.55 -19.97 -10.84
C GLY A 78 5.74 -20.89 -11.75
N VAL A 79 5.77 -22.18 -11.45
CA VAL A 79 5.03 -23.22 -12.18
C VAL A 79 4.18 -23.99 -11.17
N PHE A 80 2.90 -24.14 -11.48
CA PHE A 80 1.99 -25.02 -10.75
C PHE A 80 2.04 -26.39 -11.36
N GLU A 81 2.32 -27.40 -10.54
CA GLU A 81 2.32 -28.80 -10.94
C GLU A 81 0.97 -29.44 -10.64
N PRO A 82 0.44 -30.30 -11.53
CA PRO A 82 -0.79 -31.02 -11.28
C PRO A 82 -0.58 -32.06 -10.15
N VAL A 83 -1.55 -32.16 -9.24
CA VAL A 83 -1.50 -33.09 -8.11
C VAL A 83 -2.32 -34.36 -8.40
N GLY A 84 -3.38 -34.27 -9.18
CA GLY A 84 -4.29 -35.34 -9.50
C GLY A 84 -4.49 -35.55 -11.01
N PRO A 85 -5.03 -36.73 -11.40
CA PRO A 85 -5.35 -37.00 -12.79
C PRO A 85 -6.45 -36.02 -13.26
N GLY A 86 -6.15 -35.22 -14.28
CA GLY A 86 -7.08 -34.22 -14.84
C GLY A 86 -6.81 -32.79 -14.40
N ASP A 87 -5.89 -32.54 -13.48
CA ASP A 87 -5.53 -31.20 -13.00
C ASP A 87 -4.58 -30.45 -13.95
N GLU A 88 -4.03 -31.12 -14.96
CA GLU A 88 -3.06 -30.51 -15.90
C GLU A 88 -3.55 -29.19 -16.53
N PRO A 89 -4.79 -29.09 -17.08
CA PRO A 89 -5.24 -27.85 -17.70
C PRO A 89 -5.35 -26.71 -16.68
N MET A 90 -5.80 -27.04 -15.45
CA MET A 90 -5.92 -26.05 -14.37
C MET A 90 -4.56 -25.57 -13.88
N ALA A 91 -3.59 -26.47 -13.74
CA ALA A 91 -2.21 -26.12 -13.35
C ALA A 91 -1.53 -25.25 -14.40
N MET A 92 -1.72 -25.54 -15.70
CA MET A 92 -1.24 -24.68 -16.79
C MET A 92 -1.87 -23.29 -16.74
N GLN A 93 -3.20 -23.21 -16.62
CA GLN A 93 -3.92 -21.96 -16.53
C GLN A 93 -3.48 -21.15 -15.31
N ALA A 94 -3.33 -21.77 -14.14
CA ALA A 94 -2.85 -21.13 -12.92
C ALA A 94 -1.43 -20.58 -13.11
N THR A 95 -0.55 -21.36 -13.76
CA THR A 95 0.82 -20.94 -14.09
C THR A 95 0.81 -19.70 -14.96
N GLU A 96 0.08 -19.71 -16.07
CA GLU A 96 0.00 -18.56 -16.99
C GLU A 96 -0.59 -17.33 -16.32
N TYR A 97 -1.70 -17.50 -15.59
CA TYR A 97 -2.40 -16.40 -14.94
C TYR A 97 -1.56 -15.74 -13.84
N CYS A 98 -0.94 -16.53 -12.95
CA CYS A 98 -0.12 -15.99 -11.86
C CYS A 98 1.13 -15.24 -12.39
N ASN A 99 1.79 -15.80 -13.42
CA ASN A 99 2.92 -15.12 -14.05
C ASN A 99 2.49 -13.84 -14.77
N TRP A 100 1.33 -13.84 -15.43
CA TRP A 100 0.77 -12.65 -16.08
C TRP A 100 0.41 -11.57 -15.04
N VAL A 101 -0.25 -11.95 -13.93
CA VAL A 101 -0.59 -11.03 -12.84
C VAL A 101 0.67 -10.38 -12.29
N LEU A 102 1.71 -11.15 -11.99
CA LEU A 102 2.94 -10.59 -11.41
C LEU A 102 3.71 -9.74 -12.40
N MET A 103 3.88 -10.19 -13.65
CA MET A 103 4.83 -9.60 -14.60
C MET A 103 4.21 -8.61 -15.59
N LYS A 104 2.90 -8.68 -15.84
CA LYS A 104 2.22 -7.84 -16.83
C LYS A 104 1.18 -6.90 -16.18
N GLN A 105 0.41 -7.40 -15.23
CA GLN A 105 -0.57 -6.58 -14.52
C GLN A 105 0.09 -5.70 -13.45
N ASN A 106 1.16 -6.19 -12.84
CA ASN A 106 1.98 -5.47 -11.87
C ASN A 106 3.42 -5.30 -12.39
N PRO A 107 4.18 -4.31 -11.90
CA PRO A 107 5.58 -4.13 -12.25
C PRO A 107 6.49 -5.14 -11.52
N GLY A 108 6.32 -6.44 -11.81
CA GLY A 108 6.89 -7.55 -11.05
C GLY A 108 8.40 -7.49 -10.86
N ILE A 109 9.15 -7.02 -11.89
CA ILE A 109 10.61 -6.87 -11.80
C ILE A 109 10.99 -5.85 -10.73
N SER A 110 10.35 -4.68 -10.73
CA SER A 110 10.62 -3.64 -9.73
C SER A 110 10.23 -4.10 -8.33
N ILE A 111 9.06 -4.76 -8.20
CA ILE A 111 8.59 -5.30 -6.92
C ILE A 111 9.61 -6.31 -6.36
N MET A 112 10.08 -7.25 -7.16
CA MET A 112 11.07 -8.24 -6.71
C MET A 112 12.42 -7.59 -6.37
N HIS A 113 12.85 -6.61 -7.18
CA HIS A 113 14.08 -5.88 -6.92
C HIS A 113 14.05 -5.21 -5.54
N ASP A 114 12.99 -4.44 -5.26
CA ASP A 114 12.86 -3.70 -4.02
C ASP A 114 12.64 -4.62 -2.83
N TRP A 115 11.86 -5.70 -3.03
CA TRP A 115 11.64 -6.72 -2.01
C TRP A 115 12.92 -7.42 -1.57
N PHE A 116 13.76 -7.84 -2.54
CA PHE A 116 15.05 -8.46 -2.23
C PHE A 116 16.04 -7.46 -1.65
N LYS A 117 16.04 -6.23 -2.14
CA LYS A 117 16.91 -5.18 -1.61
C LYS A 117 16.59 -4.89 -0.14
N ASP A 118 15.33 -4.70 0.20
CA ASP A 118 14.91 -4.52 1.59
C ASP A 118 15.24 -5.74 2.45
N ALA A 119 15.02 -6.95 1.93
CA ALA A 119 15.36 -8.17 2.64
C ALA A 119 16.85 -8.28 3.01
N ILE A 120 17.74 -7.94 2.07
CA ILE A 120 19.20 -7.99 2.29
C ILE A 120 19.66 -6.84 3.16
N LEU A 121 19.17 -5.61 2.89
CA LEU A 121 19.60 -4.40 3.56
C LEU A 121 19.03 -4.24 4.97
N GLN A 122 17.73 -4.56 5.11
CA GLN A 122 16.98 -4.31 6.35
C GLN A 122 16.52 -5.58 7.06
N LYS A 123 17.11 -6.75 6.71
CA LYS A 123 16.84 -8.06 7.29
C LYS A 123 15.48 -8.67 6.94
N VAL A 124 14.50 -7.88 6.54
CA VAL A 124 13.19 -8.35 6.12
C VAL A 124 12.72 -7.57 4.92
N GLY A 125 12.23 -8.26 3.91
CA GLY A 125 11.47 -7.69 2.81
C GLY A 125 10.02 -8.10 2.94
N VAL A 126 9.11 -7.19 2.68
CA VAL A 126 7.66 -7.43 2.80
C VAL A 126 6.98 -7.03 1.51
N ILE A 127 6.10 -7.89 1.01
CA ILE A 127 5.16 -7.55 -0.05
C ILE A 127 3.73 -7.80 0.42
N LYS A 128 2.81 -7.07 -0.16
CA LYS A 128 1.38 -7.23 0.03
C LYS A 128 0.73 -7.59 -1.30
N ALA A 129 -0.07 -8.67 -1.31
CA ALA A 129 -0.85 -9.08 -2.47
C ALA A 129 -2.32 -9.13 -2.09
N TYR A 130 -3.13 -8.31 -2.75
CA TYR A 130 -4.54 -8.15 -2.42
C TYR A 130 -5.38 -7.85 -3.65
N TRP A 131 -6.69 -7.99 -3.49
CA TRP A 131 -7.65 -7.58 -4.51
C TRP A 131 -7.91 -6.09 -4.37
N ASP A 132 -7.58 -5.33 -5.41
CA ASP A 132 -7.83 -3.90 -5.52
C ASP A 132 -9.13 -3.69 -6.30
N ASP A 133 -10.18 -3.30 -5.61
CA ASP A 133 -11.49 -2.99 -6.19
C ASP A 133 -11.78 -1.49 -6.20
N SER A 134 -10.73 -0.67 -6.11
CA SER A 134 -10.84 0.77 -6.19
C SER A 134 -11.57 1.22 -7.46
N ILE A 135 -12.40 2.24 -7.30
CA ILE A 135 -13.16 2.82 -8.41
C ILE A 135 -12.27 3.84 -9.11
N SER A 136 -11.94 3.56 -10.37
CA SER A 136 -11.29 4.55 -11.23
C SER A 136 -12.34 5.54 -11.73
N VAL A 137 -12.15 6.82 -11.44
CA VAL A 137 -13.01 7.91 -11.92
C VAL A 137 -12.29 8.64 -13.04
N THR A 138 -12.81 8.54 -14.27
CA THR A 138 -12.30 9.27 -15.41
C THR A 138 -13.26 10.40 -15.74
N LYS A 139 -12.78 11.62 -15.89
CA LYS A 139 -13.58 12.79 -16.28
C LYS A 139 -13.49 13.00 -17.79
N GLU A 140 -14.64 12.89 -18.47
CA GLU A 140 -14.78 13.07 -19.92
C GLU A 140 -15.60 14.33 -20.17
N GLN A 141 -15.20 15.16 -21.13
CA GLN A 141 -15.92 16.36 -21.49
C GLN A 141 -16.45 16.24 -22.92
N TYR A 142 -17.72 16.52 -23.09
CA TYR A 142 -18.40 16.50 -24.38
C TYR A 142 -19.03 17.86 -24.62
N ALA A 143 -18.97 18.35 -25.86
CA ALA A 143 -19.54 19.62 -26.26
C ALA A 143 -20.53 19.42 -27.40
N ASN A 144 -21.58 20.24 -27.42
CA ASN A 144 -22.59 20.28 -28.47
C ASN A 144 -23.34 18.94 -28.69
N LEU A 145 -23.57 18.18 -27.60
CA LEU A 145 -24.38 16.98 -27.67
C LEU A 145 -25.86 17.31 -27.85
N THR A 146 -26.52 16.58 -28.73
CA THR A 146 -27.98 16.61 -28.84
C THR A 146 -28.66 15.84 -27.68
N ASP A 147 -29.93 16.07 -27.45
CA ASP A 147 -30.73 15.34 -26.42
C ASP A 147 -30.61 13.80 -26.57
N ASP A 148 -30.63 13.31 -27.80
CA ASP A 148 -30.57 11.88 -28.11
C ASP A 148 -29.14 11.32 -27.82
N GLU A 149 -28.10 12.04 -28.19
CA GLU A 149 -26.70 11.64 -27.91
C GLU A 149 -26.43 11.64 -26.41
N LEU A 150 -26.91 12.64 -25.69
CA LEU A 150 -26.79 12.67 -24.22
C LEU A 150 -27.53 11.49 -23.59
N ALA A 151 -28.77 11.21 -24.04
CA ALA A 151 -29.51 10.08 -23.55
C ALA A 151 -28.81 8.73 -23.82
N MET A 152 -28.19 8.60 -25.01
CA MET A 152 -27.40 7.42 -25.36
C MET A 152 -26.21 7.24 -24.46
N LEU A 153 -25.45 8.30 -24.18
CA LEU A 153 -24.31 8.26 -23.25
C LEU A 153 -24.76 7.91 -21.83
N MET A 154 -25.88 8.46 -21.38
CA MET A 154 -26.41 8.20 -20.04
C MET A 154 -27.08 6.80 -19.91
N SER A 155 -27.32 6.10 -21.01
CA SER A 155 -27.76 4.71 -20.95
C SER A 155 -26.67 3.75 -20.44
N ASP A 156 -25.41 4.18 -20.48
CA ASP A 156 -24.30 3.50 -19.81
C ASP A 156 -24.35 3.82 -18.30
N GLY A 157 -24.83 2.88 -17.49
CA GLY A 157 -25.00 3.03 -16.04
C GLY A 157 -23.70 3.30 -15.25
N THR A 158 -22.55 3.38 -15.93
CA THR A 158 -21.25 3.73 -15.33
C THR A 158 -20.95 5.22 -15.38
N MET A 159 -21.79 6.01 -16.07
CA MET A 159 -21.60 7.45 -16.25
C MET A 159 -22.51 8.29 -15.36
N GLU A 160 -21.95 9.32 -14.74
CA GLU A 160 -22.66 10.31 -13.94
C GLU A 160 -22.35 11.72 -14.46
N ILE A 161 -23.36 12.59 -14.49
CA ILE A 161 -23.20 13.99 -14.90
C ILE A 161 -22.54 14.77 -13.75
N ALA A 162 -21.32 15.27 -13.97
CA ALA A 162 -20.62 16.15 -13.03
C ALA A 162 -21.02 17.63 -13.21
N ALA A 163 -21.19 18.05 -14.46
CA ALA A 163 -21.66 19.40 -14.81
C ALA A 163 -22.36 19.34 -16.17
N GLN A 164 -23.41 20.13 -16.32
CA GLN A 164 -24.16 20.25 -17.58
C GLN A 164 -24.48 21.72 -17.81
N GLU A 165 -24.19 22.19 -19.02
CA GLU A 165 -24.61 23.50 -19.51
C GLU A 165 -25.41 23.27 -20.79
N THR A 166 -26.62 23.80 -20.85
CA THR A 166 -27.48 23.71 -22.02
C THR A 166 -27.49 25.05 -22.76
N ILE A 167 -27.18 25.01 -24.04
CA ILE A 167 -27.10 26.17 -24.92
C ILE A 167 -28.08 26.00 -26.06
N GLU A 168 -28.77 27.06 -26.44
CA GLU A 168 -29.56 27.08 -27.67
C GLU A 168 -28.68 27.59 -28.81
N GLN A 169 -28.50 26.76 -29.84
CA GLN A 169 -27.67 27.06 -31.00
C GLN A 169 -28.52 26.99 -32.27
N ASP A 170 -28.38 28.00 -33.13
CA ASP A 170 -28.99 28.00 -34.46
C ASP A 170 -28.08 27.18 -35.39
N ILE A 171 -28.58 26.04 -35.84
CA ILE A 171 -27.90 25.17 -36.79
C ILE A 171 -28.83 25.07 -38.04
N ASP A 172 -28.36 25.58 -39.15
CA ASP A 172 -29.06 25.60 -40.43
C ASP A 172 -30.46 26.25 -40.40
N GLY A 173 -30.66 27.29 -39.55
CA GLY A 173 -31.93 27.99 -39.43
C GLY A 173 -32.92 27.32 -38.50
N GLN A 174 -32.52 26.31 -37.77
CA GLN A 174 -33.32 25.67 -36.70
C GLN A 174 -32.61 25.87 -35.35
N VAL A 175 -33.36 26.39 -34.37
CA VAL A 175 -32.86 26.48 -32.99
C VAL A 175 -32.91 25.09 -32.36
N MET A 176 -31.73 24.52 -32.15
CA MET A 176 -31.57 23.24 -31.47
C MET A 176 -30.96 23.43 -30.08
N ARG A 177 -31.36 22.61 -29.12
CA ARG A 177 -30.72 22.53 -27.83
C ARG A 177 -29.48 21.62 -27.93
N VAL A 178 -28.38 22.14 -27.48
CA VAL A 178 -27.14 21.36 -27.37
C VAL A 178 -26.62 21.44 -25.95
N HIS A 179 -26.01 20.36 -25.52
CA HIS A 179 -25.49 20.20 -24.17
C HIS A 179 -23.97 20.13 -24.17
N ASN A 180 -23.33 20.95 -23.34
CA ASN A 180 -21.95 20.78 -22.94
C ASN A 180 -21.96 20.07 -21.60
N VAL A 181 -21.42 18.85 -21.53
CA VAL A 181 -21.46 18.05 -20.33
C VAL A 181 -20.08 17.56 -19.92
N ALA A 182 -19.80 17.61 -18.63
CA ALA A 182 -18.70 16.90 -18.03
C ALA A 182 -19.25 15.63 -17.36
N LEU A 183 -18.87 14.49 -17.88
CA LEU A 183 -19.28 13.18 -17.37
C LEU A 183 -18.16 12.59 -16.51
N MET A 184 -18.51 11.96 -15.42
CA MET A 184 -17.64 11.10 -14.64
C MET A 184 -17.97 9.65 -14.94
N ARG A 185 -17.01 8.94 -15.54
CA ARG A 185 -17.09 7.49 -15.73
C ARG A 185 -16.48 6.81 -14.53
N LYS A 186 -17.30 6.06 -13.81
CA LYS A 186 -16.87 5.22 -12.70
C LYS A 186 -16.65 3.80 -13.21
N THR A 187 -15.39 3.37 -13.30
CA THR A 187 -15.04 2.01 -13.72
C THR A 187 -14.52 1.24 -12.52
N LYS A 188 -15.22 0.19 -12.13
CA LYS A 188 -14.79 -0.77 -11.12
C LYS A 188 -14.15 -1.96 -11.84
N ALA A 189 -12.87 -1.89 -12.08
CA ALA A 189 -12.11 -3.00 -12.66
C ALA A 189 -11.25 -3.61 -11.55
N GLY A 190 -11.81 -4.59 -10.84
CA GLY A 190 -11.07 -5.33 -9.82
C GLY A 190 -9.85 -6.02 -10.42
N LYS A 191 -8.70 -5.90 -9.75
CA LYS A 191 -7.45 -6.55 -10.15
C LYS A 191 -6.65 -6.98 -8.94
N VAL A 192 -5.83 -8.01 -9.13
CA VAL A 192 -4.82 -8.36 -8.12
C VAL A 192 -3.71 -7.32 -8.15
N LYS A 193 -3.48 -6.65 -7.04
CA LYS A 193 -2.38 -5.72 -6.85
C LYS A 193 -1.33 -6.34 -5.95
N VAL A 194 -0.07 -6.18 -6.37
CA VAL A 194 1.09 -6.56 -5.59
C VAL A 194 1.92 -5.31 -5.38
N GLU A 195 2.29 -5.02 -4.14
CA GLU A 195 3.09 -3.85 -3.79
C GLU A 195 4.11 -4.18 -2.71
N ASN A 196 5.24 -3.49 -2.74
CA ASN A 196 6.21 -3.53 -1.66
C ASN A 196 5.68 -2.75 -0.45
N VAL A 197 5.98 -3.27 0.72
CA VAL A 197 5.71 -2.62 2.00
C VAL A 197 7.07 -2.37 2.65
N PRO A 198 7.47 -1.10 2.79
CA PRO A 198 8.70 -0.76 3.51
C PRO A 198 8.68 -1.36 4.92
N PRO A 199 9.79 -1.94 5.40
CA PRO A 199 9.84 -2.56 6.73
C PRO A 199 9.41 -1.64 7.88
N GLU A 200 9.59 -0.33 7.74
CA GLU A 200 9.17 0.70 8.70
C GLU A 200 7.64 0.93 8.73
N GLU A 201 6.94 0.54 7.67
CA GLU A 201 5.48 0.62 7.57
C GLU A 201 4.80 -0.69 8.00
N PHE A 202 5.57 -1.76 8.19
CA PHE A 202 5.07 -3.08 8.54
C PHE A 202 5.15 -3.33 10.03
N LEU A 203 4.00 -3.47 10.68
CA LEU A 203 3.88 -3.75 12.10
C LEU A 203 3.46 -5.19 12.32
N ILE A 204 4.09 -5.86 13.28
CA ILE A 204 3.81 -7.25 13.64
C ILE A 204 3.90 -7.46 15.13
N SER A 205 2.97 -8.24 15.70
CA SER A 205 3.03 -8.64 17.11
C SER A 205 4.16 -9.62 17.36
N LYS A 206 4.84 -9.47 18.50
CA LYS A 206 5.90 -10.37 18.97
C LYS A 206 5.42 -11.81 19.24
N ALA A 207 4.11 -12.02 19.40
CA ALA A 207 3.58 -13.30 19.83
C ALA A 207 3.60 -14.40 18.77
N GLY A 208 3.75 -14.06 17.47
CA GLY A 208 3.72 -15.02 16.36
C GLY A 208 5.13 -15.34 15.83
N LYS A 209 5.32 -16.55 15.31
CA LYS A 209 6.54 -16.95 14.61
C LYS A 209 6.52 -16.62 13.13
N THR A 210 5.34 -16.56 12.55
CA THR A 210 5.11 -16.23 11.13
C THR A 210 3.97 -15.23 11.01
N VAL A 211 3.87 -14.56 9.87
CA VAL A 211 2.78 -13.62 9.57
C VAL A 211 1.40 -14.30 9.68
N ARG A 212 1.32 -15.61 9.41
CA ARG A 212 0.06 -16.38 9.48
C ARG A 212 -0.36 -16.74 10.91
N ASP A 213 0.63 -16.95 11.78
CA ASP A 213 0.39 -17.42 13.17
C ASP A 213 0.19 -16.25 14.13
N THR A 214 0.71 -15.06 13.76
CA THR A 214 0.63 -13.87 14.61
C THR A 214 -0.82 -13.44 14.86
N PRO A 215 -1.15 -13.00 16.08
CA PRO A 215 -2.48 -12.47 16.39
C PRO A 215 -2.73 -11.09 15.77
N PHE A 216 -1.68 -10.33 15.45
CA PHE A 216 -1.79 -8.96 14.93
C PHE A 216 -0.70 -8.64 13.91
N VAL A 217 -1.12 -8.08 12.78
CA VAL A 217 -0.28 -7.49 11.75
C VAL A 217 -0.94 -6.22 11.25
N ALA A 218 -0.17 -5.18 10.97
CA ALA A 218 -0.70 -3.97 10.38
C ALA A 218 0.23 -3.36 9.32
N HIS A 219 -0.36 -2.61 8.41
CA HIS A 219 0.33 -1.76 7.46
C HIS A 219 0.01 -0.30 7.80
N ARG A 220 1.02 0.43 8.21
CA ARG A 220 0.97 1.85 8.50
C ARG A 220 1.16 2.62 7.20
N LYS A 221 0.18 3.43 6.80
CA LYS A 221 0.24 4.23 5.57
C LYS A 221 -0.04 5.70 5.86
N LEU A 222 0.65 6.56 5.12
CA LEU A 222 0.32 7.98 5.03
C LEU A 222 -0.49 8.20 3.75
N ILE A 223 -1.76 8.58 3.89
CA ILE A 223 -2.71 8.69 2.79
C ILE A 223 -3.37 10.07 2.84
N THR A 224 -3.62 10.68 1.68
CA THR A 224 -4.36 11.95 1.65
C THR A 224 -5.84 11.72 1.96
N ARG A 225 -6.50 12.73 2.54
CA ARG A 225 -7.94 12.65 2.79
C ARG A 225 -8.75 12.41 1.52
N SER A 226 -8.33 13.03 0.41
CA SER A 226 -8.95 12.83 -0.90
C SER A 226 -8.90 11.36 -1.34
N ASP A 227 -7.74 10.71 -1.16
CA ASP A 227 -7.58 9.31 -1.53
C ASP A 227 -8.42 8.39 -0.65
N LEU A 228 -8.52 8.66 0.66
CA LEU A 228 -9.39 7.90 1.57
C LEU A 228 -10.86 8.00 1.15
N VAL A 229 -11.33 9.19 0.80
CA VAL A 229 -12.71 9.36 0.29
C VAL A 229 -12.89 8.61 -1.03
N SER A 230 -11.89 8.62 -1.92
CA SER A 230 -11.94 7.89 -3.19
C SER A 230 -11.92 6.36 -2.99
N MET A 231 -11.32 5.87 -1.90
CA MET A 231 -11.36 4.47 -1.49
C MET A 231 -12.73 4.05 -0.93
N GLY A 232 -13.65 5.01 -0.71
CA GLY A 232 -15.02 4.75 -0.28
C GLY A 232 -15.27 4.93 1.22
N PHE A 233 -14.31 5.46 1.98
CA PHE A 233 -14.53 5.79 3.39
C PHE A 233 -15.43 7.03 3.55
N ASP A 234 -16.12 7.10 4.67
CA ASP A 234 -17.06 8.19 4.98
C ASP A 234 -16.34 9.55 5.00
N PRO A 235 -16.74 10.50 4.11
CA PRO A 235 -16.12 11.81 4.03
C PRO A 235 -16.19 12.61 5.34
N GLU A 236 -17.26 12.48 6.13
CA GLU A 236 -17.41 13.21 7.38
C GLU A 236 -16.39 12.74 8.42
N ILE A 237 -16.19 11.43 8.51
CA ILE A 237 -15.17 10.85 9.41
C ILE A 237 -13.78 11.25 8.92
N VAL A 238 -13.49 11.05 7.62
CA VAL A 238 -12.18 11.33 7.03
C VAL A 238 -11.75 12.79 7.20
N MET A 239 -12.68 13.77 7.02
CA MET A 239 -12.37 15.19 7.17
C MET A 239 -12.07 15.62 8.62
N ASN A 240 -12.46 14.80 9.60
CA ASN A 240 -12.23 15.05 11.02
C ASN A 240 -11.01 14.31 11.60
N LEU A 241 -10.36 13.44 10.80
CA LEU A 241 -9.15 12.73 11.25
C LEU A 241 -8.02 13.71 11.57
N PRO A 242 -7.16 13.39 12.53
CA PRO A 242 -5.98 14.20 12.84
C PRO A 242 -5.03 14.23 11.63
N VAL A 243 -4.50 15.41 11.35
CA VAL A 243 -3.47 15.56 10.32
C VAL A 243 -2.18 14.96 10.85
N TYR A 244 -1.51 14.16 10.01
CA TYR A 244 -0.20 13.64 10.35
C TYR A 244 0.79 14.81 10.51
N ASN A 245 1.49 14.82 11.64
CA ASN A 245 2.48 15.83 11.94
C ASN A 245 3.88 15.19 11.84
N ASP A 246 4.72 15.72 10.96
CA ASP A 246 6.05 15.19 10.59
C ASP A 246 7.05 14.99 11.75
N LEU A 247 6.67 15.33 12.98
CA LEU A 247 7.55 15.23 14.15
C LEU A 247 7.81 13.79 14.64
N GLU A 248 7.10 12.80 14.09
CA GLU A 248 7.16 11.39 14.54
C GLU A 248 7.69 10.42 13.47
N PHE A 249 8.49 10.89 12.51
CA PHE A 249 9.16 9.97 11.59
C PHE A 249 10.09 9.01 12.34
N SER A 250 9.97 7.73 12.04
CA SER A 250 10.92 6.75 12.54
C SER A 250 12.33 7.09 12.01
N ALA A 251 13.35 6.78 12.82
CA ALA A 251 14.73 6.99 12.42
C ALA A 251 15.10 6.25 11.11
N GLU A 252 14.41 5.13 10.81
CA GLU A 252 14.55 4.36 9.57
C GLU A 252 13.99 5.12 8.36
N TYR A 253 12.82 5.75 8.51
CA TYR A 253 12.22 6.55 7.46
C TYR A 253 13.11 7.73 7.07
N ILE A 254 13.66 8.44 8.06
CA ILE A 254 14.60 9.53 7.84
C ILE A 254 15.84 9.03 7.10
N ALA A 255 16.42 7.91 7.52
CA ALA A 255 17.60 7.32 6.89
C ALA A 255 17.33 6.86 5.46
N ARG A 256 16.16 6.25 5.17
CA ARG A 256 15.78 5.81 3.83
C ARG A 256 15.68 6.95 2.83
N TYR A 257 15.13 8.09 3.24
CA TYR A 257 14.89 9.23 2.37
C TYR A 257 15.96 10.31 2.46
N ASN A 258 17.06 10.07 3.20
CA ASN A 258 18.19 11.00 3.40
C ASN A 258 17.74 12.42 3.74
N ARG A 259 16.82 12.52 4.69
CA ARG A 259 16.22 13.79 5.11
C ARG A 259 16.91 14.29 6.38
N ASP A 260 18.20 14.68 6.28
CA ASP A 260 18.99 15.23 7.41
C ASP A 260 18.45 16.54 7.96
N GLU A 261 17.78 17.32 7.11
CA GLU A 261 17.04 18.50 7.52
C GLU A 261 15.58 18.24 7.18
N GLN A 262 14.78 17.97 8.21
CA GLN A 262 13.32 17.89 8.02
C GLN A 262 12.83 19.22 7.49
N PRO A 263 12.41 19.34 6.25
CA PRO A 263 11.54 20.42 5.89
C PRO A 263 10.25 20.18 6.69
N TYR A 264 10.00 21.00 7.68
CA TYR A 264 8.66 21.12 8.27
C TYR A 264 7.70 21.35 7.07
N MET A 265 7.02 20.30 6.66
CA MET A 265 5.98 20.43 5.65
C MET A 265 4.76 20.99 6.38
N GLU A 266 4.53 22.30 6.21
CA GLU A 266 3.26 22.85 6.64
C GLU A 266 2.13 22.07 5.98
N PRO A 267 1.12 21.63 6.76
CA PRO A 267 -0.04 20.96 6.19
C PRO A 267 -0.65 21.82 5.07
N SER A 268 -1.02 21.17 3.97
CA SER A 268 -1.69 21.88 2.88
C SER A 268 -2.87 22.71 3.41
N LEU A 269 -3.04 23.91 2.86
CA LEU A 269 -4.21 24.74 3.14
C LEU A 269 -5.51 24.08 2.65
N ASP A 270 -5.41 23.24 1.62
CA ASP A 270 -6.52 22.41 1.16
C ASP A 270 -6.61 21.16 2.03
N LYS A 271 -7.71 21.05 2.77
CA LYS A 271 -7.98 19.91 3.66
C LYS A 271 -7.97 18.57 2.92
N SER A 272 -8.37 18.53 1.66
CA SER A 272 -8.40 17.29 0.86
C SER A 272 -7.01 16.72 0.60
N MET A 273 -6.00 17.60 0.52
CA MET A 273 -4.60 17.24 0.29
C MET A 273 -3.82 16.95 1.58
N GLN A 274 -4.43 17.19 2.74
CA GLN A 274 -3.79 16.88 4.01
C GLN A 274 -3.63 15.38 4.19
N THR A 275 -2.45 14.97 4.64
CA THR A 275 -2.10 13.57 4.88
C THR A 275 -2.52 13.15 6.28
N VAL A 276 -3.07 11.97 6.39
CA VAL A 276 -3.45 11.31 7.64
C VAL A 276 -2.76 9.95 7.72
N GLU A 277 -2.49 9.52 8.93
CA GLU A 277 -1.94 8.20 9.19
C GLU A 277 -3.06 7.18 9.33
N VAL A 278 -2.96 6.10 8.57
CA VAL A 278 -3.94 5.01 8.56
C VAL A 278 -3.24 3.69 8.79
N PHE A 279 -3.78 2.91 9.69
CA PHE A 279 -3.37 1.54 9.97
C PHE A 279 -4.38 0.58 9.36
N GLU A 280 -3.95 -0.23 8.42
CA GLU A 280 -4.70 -1.38 7.94
C GLU A 280 -4.31 -2.59 8.77
N CYS A 281 -5.14 -2.92 9.74
CA CYS A 281 -4.88 -3.92 10.76
C CYS A 281 -5.54 -5.25 10.41
N TYR A 282 -4.81 -6.33 10.64
CA TYR A 282 -5.31 -7.71 10.59
C TYR A 282 -5.12 -8.30 11.97
N LEU A 283 -6.22 -8.56 12.68
CA LEU A 283 -6.18 -9.08 14.04
C LEU A 283 -7.13 -10.25 14.24
N LYS A 284 -6.71 -11.19 15.09
CA LYS A 284 -7.53 -12.31 15.54
C LYS A 284 -8.21 -11.92 16.85
N THR A 285 -9.52 -11.78 16.82
CA THR A 285 -10.31 -11.40 18.00
C THR A 285 -11.68 -12.05 17.96
N ASP A 286 -12.19 -12.43 19.15
CA ASP A 286 -13.57 -12.90 19.33
C ASP A 286 -14.49 -11.67 19.27
N TYR A 287 -15.00 -11.37 18.06
CA TYR A 287 -15.82 -10.19 17.82
C TYR A 287 -17.29 -10.43 18.12
N ASP A 288 -17.81 -11.61 17.82
CA ASP A 288 -19.21 -11.98 18.05
C ASP A 288 -19.47 -12.50 19.49
N GLY A 289 -18.44 -12.94 20.20
CA GLY A 289 -18.53 -13.36 21.62
C GLY A 289 -18.81 -14.83 21.80
N ASP A 290 -18.53 -15.66 20.79
CA ASP A 290 -18.71 -17.12 20.83
C ASP A 290 -17.51 -17.87 21.45
N GLY A 291 -16.41 -17.17 21.75
CA GLY A 291 -15.18 -17.70 22.33
C GLY A 291 -14.16 -18.16 21.30
N ILE A 292 -14.43 -18.00 20.01
CA ILE A 292 -13.53 -18.32 18.90
C ILE A 292 -13.07 -17.01 18.26
N ALA A 293 -11.77 -16.86 18.04
CA ALA A 293 -11.25 -15.64 17.44
C ALA A 293 -11.34 -15.71 15.91
N GLU A 294 -12.04 -14.75 15.31
CA GLU A 294 -12.07 -14.54 13.86
C GLU A 294 -10.93 -13.63 13.43
N LEU A 295 -10.50 -13.76 12.16
CA LEU A 295 -9.58 -12.83 11.55
C LEU A 295 -10.37 -11.63 10.98
N ARG A 296 -10.05 -10.45 11.46
CA ARG A 296 -10.71 -9.21 11.01
C ARG A 296 -9.72 -8.26 10.37
N ARG A 297 -10.15 -7.63 9.26
CA ARG A 297 -9.47 -6.50 8.64
C ARG A 297 -10.11 -5.21 9.12
N VAL A 298 -9.34 -4.37 9.76
CA VAL A 298 -9.83 -3.09 10.31
C VAL A 298 -8.95 -1.96 9.81
N HIS A 299 -9.56 -0.93 9.21
CA HIS A 299 -8.88 0.33 8.94
C HIS A 299 -9.08 1.27 10.13
N PHE A 300 -7.98 1.71 10.71
CA PHE A 300 -7.95 2.51 11.94
C PHE A 300 -7.10 3.76 11.75
N SER A 301 -7.58 4.92 12.19
CA SER A 301 -6.88 6.20 12.09
C SER A 301 -7.35 7.15 13.19
N GLY A 302 -6.42 7.79 13.89
CA GLY A 302 -6.74 8.85 14.84
C GLY A 302 -7.78 8.46 15.89
N ASN A 303 -7.77 7.21 16.37
CA ASN A 303 -8.75 6.63 17.30
C ASN A 303 -10.16 6.43 16.69
N GLU A 304 -10.29 6.42 15.36
CA GLU A 304 -11.53 6.10 14.66
C GLU A 304 -11.39 4.84 13.82
N ILE A 305 -12.45 4.00 13.82
CA ILE A 305 -12.56 2.83 12.94
C ILE A 305 -13.20 3.30 11.64
N LEU A 306 -12.46 3.19 10.54
CA LEU A 306 -12.95 3.56 9.21
C LEU A 306 -13.70 2.41 8.54
N SER A 307 -13.25 1.17 8.76
CA SER A 307 -13.95 -0.05 8.34
C SER A 307 -13.58 -1.22 9.24
N ASN A 308 -14.46 -2.22 9.31
CA ASN A 308 -14.25 -3.44 10.07
C ASN A 308 -14.93 -4.59 9.33
N GLU A 309 -14.15 -5.50 8.80
CA GLU A 309 -14.61 -6.61 7.95
C GLU A 309 -13.96 -7.91 8.40
N GLU A 310 -14.70 -9.00 8.28
CA GLU A 310 -14.15 -10.33 8.43
C GLU A 310 -13.34 -10.72 7.18
N THR A 311 -12.23 -11.43 7.35
CA THR A 311 -11.37 -11.87 6.25
C THR A 311 -10.77 -13.23 6.53
N ASP A 312 -10.51 -14.00 5.47
CA ASP A 312 -9.97 -15.35 5.59
C ASP A 312 -8.43 -15.40 5.57
N TYR A 313 -7.77 -14.32 5.20
CA TYR A 313 -6.31 -14.33 5.03
C TYR A 313 -5.65 -12.98 5.33
N VAL A 314 -4.37 -13.07 5.68
CA VAL A 314 -3.47 -11.93 5.84
C VAL A 314 -2.66 -11.77 4.54
N PRO A 315 -2.74 -10.62 3.84
CA PRO A 315 -2.17 -10.47 2.50
C PRO A 315 -0.67 -10.16 2.46
N PHE A 316 0.05 -10.33 3.56
CA PHE A 316 1.48 -10.03 3.64
C PHE A 316 2.34 -11.28 3.48
N TYR A 317 3.43 -11.13 2.72
CA TYR A 317 4.44 -12.17 2.49
C TYR A 317 5.81 -11.58 2.80
N THR A 318 6.55 -12.25 3.68
CA THR A 318 7.84 -11.78 4.17
C THR A 318 8.98 -12.70 3.76
N ILE A 319 10.13 -12.11 3.45
CA ILE A 319 11.41 -12.82 3.28
C ILE A 319 12.37 -12.32 4.36
N CYS A 320 12.96 -13.28 5.09
CA CYS A 320 14.05 -13.01 6.00
C CYS A 320 15.25 -13.87 5.54
N PRO A 321 16.26 -13.32 4.84
CA PRO A 321 17.35 -14.09 4.24
C PRO A 321 18.23 -14.76 5.26
N ILE A 322 18.40 -14.17 6.44
CA ILE A 322 19.22 -14.67 7.54
C ILE A 322 18.34 -14.70 8.79
N PRO A 323 17.46 -15.70 8.93
CA PRO A 323 16.67 -15.84 10.14
C PRO A 323 17.60 -16.17 11.32
N ILE A 324 17.46 -15.42 12.40
CA ILE A 324 18.08 -15.77 13.68
C ILE A 324 17.14 -16.81 14.32
N PRO A 325 17.56 -18.06 14.50
CA PRO A 325 16.72 -19.05 15.17
C PRO A 325 16.46 -18.58 16.62
N HIS A 326 15.20 -18.56 16.99
CA HIS A 326 14.74 -18.22 18.35
C HIS A 326 14.85 -19.42 19.27
#